data_b41a1ac5a1d0b6b5482a9e25e639cf97
#
_entry.id   b41a1ac5a1d0b6b5482a9e25e639cf97
#
_cell.length_a   1.000
_cell.length_b   1.000
_cell.length_c   1.000
_cell.angle_alpha   90.00
_cell.angle_beta   90.00
_cell.angle_gamma   90.00
#
_symmetry.space_group_name_H-M   'P 1'
#
loop_
_entity.id
_entity.type
_entity.pdbx_description
1 polymer ?
#
loop_
_entity_poly.entity_id
_entity_poly.type
_entity_poly.pdbx_seq_one_letter_code
_entity_poly.pdbx_strand_id
1 'polypeptide(L)'
;MRKSFVVGLLAIPALAAAALAPLSLQPGSRVWVDGTSTARSWHCESTRAVGTAAASSTELAQLASVASAQVTVPVSTLDCRNNTMNGHMRNALKADQAPELRFRASSVKVTPTSADAGSVEMQGTLSIAGQDRPVTINGTVAREEGQIRVRGTKRVTMTEWGVRPPSLMLGAMKVAPVATIGFDVVLKP
;
A
#
# COMPACT_ATOMS: atom_id res chain seq x y z
N MET A 1 61.78 37.32 -21.74
CA MET A 1 60.29 37.43 -21.87
C MET A 1 59.64 36.13 -21.36
N ARG A 2 59.19 36.14 -20.10
CA ARG A 2 58.48 34.99 -19.50
C ARG A 2 56.97 35.20 -19.64
N LYS A 3 56.32 34.32 -20.35
CA LYS A 3 54.85 34.33 -20.47
C LYS A 3 54.27 33.48 -19.34
N SER A 4 53.58 34.14 -18.40
CA SER A 4 52.79 33.46 -17.34
C SER A 4 51.47 33.00 -17.92
N PHE A 5 51.23 31.69 -17.91
CA PHE A 5 49.91 31.10 -18.18
C PHE A 5 49.10 31.10 -16.88
N VAL A 6 48.02 31.85 -16.85
CA VAL A 6 47.00 31.79 -15.79
C VAL A 6 46.02 30.67 -16.14
N VAL A 7 46.08 29.58 -15.40
CA VAL A 7 45.09 28.49 -15.50
C VAL A 7 43.86 28.91 -14.67
N GLY A 8 42.82 29.31 -15.33
CA GLY A 8 41.51 29.57 -14.70
C GLY A 8 40.84 28.26 -14.25
N LEU A 9 40.72 28.06 -12.94
CA LEU A 9 39.99 26.93 -12.35
C LEU A 9 38.47 27.17 -12.51
N LEU A 10 37.83 26.51 -13.46
CA LEU A 10 36.37 26.50 -13.60
C LEU A 10 35.79 25.67 -12.46
N ALA A 11 35.18 26.33 -11.48
CA ALA A 11 34.37 25.71 -10.45
C ALA A 11 33.04 25.23 -11.07
N ILE A 12 32.87 23.93 -11.19
CA ILE A 12 31.59 23.32 -11.60
C ILE A 12 30.70 23.33 -10.35
N PRO A 13 29.52 23.99 -10.37
CA PRO A 13 28.58 23.89 -9.27
C PRO A 13 28.07 22.46 -9.20
N ALA A 14 28.29 21.76 -8.08
CA ALA A 14 27.68 20.50 -7.78
C ALA A 14 26.17 20.74 -7.58
N LEU A 15 25.35 20.29 -8.51
CA LEU A 15 23.92 20.21 -8.31
C LEU A 15 23.67 19.19 -7.19
N ALA A 16 23.37 19.68 -5.99
CA ALA A 16 22.89 18.82 -4.91
C ALA A 16 21.53 18.26 -5.31
N ALA A 17 21.48 16.99 -5.71
CA ALA A 17 20.22 16.27 -5.87
C ALA A 17 19.54 16.26 -4.50
N ALA A 18 18.38 16.91 -4.38
CA ALA A 18 17.58 16.85 -3.18
C ALA A 18 17.20 15.38 -2.92
N ALA A 19 17.75 14.78 -1.87
CA ALA A 19 17.44 13.42 -1.48
C ALA A 19 15.95 13.37 -1.08
N LEU A 20 15.20 12.47 -1.70
CA LEU A 20 13.80 12.20 -1.32
C LEU A 20 13.79 11.67 0.12
N ALA A 21 13.10 12.34 1.02
CA ALA A 21 12.92 11.85 2.38
C ALA A 21 11.92 10.66 2.35
N PRO A 22 12.31 9.47 2.82
CA PRO A 22 11.38 8.35 2.86
C PRO A 22 10.34 8.60 3.95
N LEU A 23 9.05 8.52 3.57
CA LEU A 23 7.96 8.45 4.53
C LEU A 23 7.78 7.01 4.96
N SER A 24 7.59 6.77 6.26
CA SER A 24 7.38 5.44 6.84
C SER A 24 5.97 5.30 7.39
N LEU A 25 5.38 4.09 7.27
CA LEU A 25 4.10 3.79 7.91
C LEU A 25 4.22 3.91 9.43
N GLN A 26 3.26 4.59 10.02
CA GLN A 26 3.20 4.84 11.46
C GLN A 26 2.25 3.85 12.16
N PRO A 27 2.42 3.61 13.47
CA PRO A 27 1.42 2.98 14.32
C PRO A 27 0.05 3.67 14.15
N GLY A 28 -1.04 2.87 14.17
CA GLY A 28 -2.39 3.36 13.85
C GLY A 28 -2.79 3.15 12.38
N SER A 29 -1.85 2.76 11.53
CA SER A 29 -2.17 2.29 10.18
C SER A 29 -2.91 0.95 10.23
N ARG A 30 -3.94 0.79 9.39
CA ARG A 30 -4.78 -0.40 9.31
C ARG A 30 -4.96 -0.84 7.87
N VAL A 31 -4.93 -2.14 7.66
CA VAL A 31 -5.31 -2.78 6.39
C VAL A 31 -6.29 -3.90 6.72
N TRP A 32 -7.39 -3.98 5.99
CA TRP A 32 -8.41 -4.99 6.25
C TRP A 32 -8.93 -5.62 4.97
N VAL A 33 -9.60 -6.73 5.12
CA VAL A 33 -10.31 -7.43 4.05
C VAL A 33 -11.73 -7.71 4.49
N ASP A 34 -12.69 -7.24 3.70
CA ASP A 34 -14.11 -7.49 3.86
C ASP A 34 -14.62 -8.44 2.80
N GLY A 35 -15.54 -9.30 3.19
CA GLY A 35 -16.23 -10.16 2.25
C GLY A 35 -17.54 -10.66 2.80
N THR A 36 -18.21 -11.49 2.01
CA THR A 36 -19.49 -12.09 2.36
C THR A 36 -19.48 -13.60 2.17
N SER A 37 -20.34 -14.27 2.84
CA SER A 37 -20.66 -15.67 2.62
C SER A 37 -22.19 -15.85 2.54
N THR A 38 -22.63 -17.05 2.24
CA THR A 38 -24.09 -17.39 2.27
C THR A 38 -24.71 -17.18 3.64
N ALA A 39 -23.92 -17.16 4.71
CA ALA A 39 -24.42 -17.01 6.08
C ALA A 39 -24.30 -15.57 6.61
N ARG A 40 -23.19 -14.86 6.32
CA ARG A 40 -22.91 -13.54 6.88
C ARG A 40 -21.75 -12.83 6.18
N SER A 41 -21.63 -11.54 6.43
CA SER A 41 -20.40 -10.76 6.15
C SER A 41 -19.28 -11.13 7.12
N TRP A 42 -18.06 -10.96 6.70
CA TRP A 42 -16.86 -11.16 7.50
C TRP A 42 -15.84 -10.03 7.29
N HIS A 43 -15.05 -9.80 8.30
CA HIS A 43 -14.02 -8.77 8.34
C HIS A 43 -12.76 -9.32 9.00
N CYS A 44 -11.60 -9.06 8.42
CA CYS A 44 -10.30 -9.39 8.99
C CYS A 44 -9.36 -8.19 8.85
N GLU A 45 -8.74 -7.76 9.94
CA GLU A 45 -7.91 -6.55 9.97
C GLU A 45 -6.49 -6.86 10.47
N SER A 46 -5.51 -6.12 9.95
CA SER A 46 -4.15 -6.05 10.48
C SER A 46 -3.77 -4.61 10.78
N THR A 47 -3.17 -4.40 11.96
CA THR A 47 -2.49 -3.17 12.39
C THR A 47 -0.98 -3.27 12.33
N ARG A 48 -0.47 -4.32 11.67
CA ARG A 48 0.96 -4.65 11.57
C ARG A 48 1.50 -4.46 10.15
N ALA A 49 0.84 -3.64 9.34
CA ALA A 49 1.36 -3.25 8.05
C ALA A 49 2.68 -2.47 8.22
N VAL A 50 3.64 -2.73 7.34
CA VAL A 50 4.87 -1.96 7.22
C VAL A 50 4.98 -1.41 5.81
N GLY A 51 5.62 -0.26 5.64
CA GLY A 51 5.75 0.32 4.31
C GLY A 51 6.50 1.62 4.31
N THR A 52 6.89 2.03 3.12
CA THR A 52 7.60 3.28 2.84
C THR A 52 7.07 3.92 1.57
N ALA A 53 7.18 5.23 1.49
CA ALA A 53 6.96 6.00 0.27
C ALA A 53 8.11 6.98 0.08
N ALA A 54 8.67 7.02 -1.13
CA ALA A 54 9.67 8.01 -1.50
C ALA A 54 8.96 9.27 -2.01
N ALA A 55 8.90 10.29 -1.17
CA ALA A 55 8.27 11.56 -1.49
C ALA A 55 9.29 12.70 -1.39
N SER A 56 9.11 13.73 -2.19
CA SER A 56 9.96 14.94 -2.15
C SER A 56 9.51 15.93 -1.06
N SER A 57 8.31 15.76 -0.52
CA SER A 57 7.70 16.66 0.45
C SER A 57 6.49 16.00 1.13
N THR A 58 6.06 16.55 2.26
CA THR A 58 4.76 16.25 2.87
C THR A 58 3.67 17.24 2.47
N GLU A 59 4.00 18.27 1.69
CA GLU A 59 3.01 19.20 1.12
C GLU A 59 2.26 18.53 -0.04
N LEU A 60 0.92 18.48 0.02
CA LEU A 60 0.11 17.76 -0.98
C LEU A 60 0.33 18.26 -2.41
N ALA A 61 0.54 19.56 -2.59
CA ALA A 61 0.85 20.14 -3.90
C ALA A 61 2.18 19.63 -4.49
N GLN A 62 3.08 19.13 -3.64
CA GLN A 62 4.40 18.60 -4.02
C GLN A 62 4.42 17.06 -4.04
N LEU A 63 3.40 16.39 -3.53
CA LEU A 63 3.25 14.92 -3.59
C LEU A 63 2.89 14.40 -4.99
N ALA A 64 2.69 15.28 -5.98
CA ALA A 64 2.48 14.88 -7.37
C ALA A 64 3.60 14.00 -7.96
N SER A 65 4.74 13.89 -7.26
CA SER A 65 5.93 13.14 -7.68
C SER A 65 6.39 12.11 -6.64
N VAL A 66 5.50 11.29 -6.09
CA VAL A 66 5.90 10.13 -5.29
C VAL A 66 6.56 9.12 -6.24
N ALA A 67 7.86 8.93 -6.09
CA ALA A 67 8.64 8.08 -7.01
C ALA A 67 8.34 6.59 -6.82
N SER A 68 8.03 6.16 -5.59
CA SER A 68 7.66 4.79 -5.27
C SER A 68 6.94 4.72 -3.92
N ALA A 69 6.05 3.74 -3.77
CA ALA A 69 5.47 3.39 -2.48
C ALA A 69 5.33 1.88 -2.39
N GLN A 70 5.55 1.34 -1.20
CA GLN A 70 5.40 -0.08 -0.92
C GLN A 70 4.72 -0.26 0.43
N VAL A 71 3.78 -1.21 0.47
CA VAL A 71 3.12 -1.66 1.70
C VAL A 71 3.17 -3.18 1.75
N THR A 72 3.53 -3.72 2.90
CA THR A 72 3.56 -5.16 3.16
C THR A 72 2.75 -5.45 4.42
N VAL A 73 1.90 -6.47 4.34
CA VAL A 73 1.06 -6.95 5.47
C VAL A 73 1.35 -8.43 5.67
N PRO A 74 1.94 -8.83 6.81
CA PRO A 74 2.10 -10.25 7.13
C PRO A 74 0.73 -10.92 7.27
N VAL A 75 0.48 -12.00 6.53
CA VAL A 75 -0.80 -12.72 6.52
C VAL A 75 -1.16 -13.23 7.93
N SER A 76 -0.14 -13.61 8.73
CA SER A 76 -0.32 -14.07 10.10
C SER A 76 -0.92 -13.03 11.05
N THR A 77 -0.86 -11.74 10.67
CA THR A 77 -1.37 -10.63 11.49
C THR A 77 -2.81 -10.21 11.14
N LEU A 78 -3.40 -10.81 10.11
CA LEU A 78 -4.82 -10.63 9.81
C LEU A 78 -5.66 -11.32 10.87
N ASP A 79 -6.40 -10.54 11.65
CA ASP A 79 -7.29 -11.02 12.69
C ASP A 79 -8.76 -10.84 12.30
N CYS A 80 -9.47 -11.94 12.19
CA CYS A 80 -10.91 -12.00 11.91
C CYS A 80 -11.73 -12.08 13.21
N ARG A 81 -11.10 -11.86 14.38
CA ARG A 81 -11.70 -12.00 15.72
C ARG A 81 -12.29 -13.40 15.98
N ASN A 82 -11.77 -14.41 15.28
CA ASN A 82 -12.18 -15.80 15.39
C ASN A 82 -11.03 -16.71 14.92
N ASN A 83 -10.50 -17.54 15.81
CA ASN A 83 -9.34 -18.38 15.54
C ASN A 83 -9.54 -19.37 14.39
N THR A 84 -10.73 -19.95 14.27
CA THR A 84 -11.07 -20.86 13.15
C THR A 84 -11.02 -20.09 11.84
N MET A 85 -11.58 -18.90 11.82
CA MET A 85 -11.61 -18.04 10.63
C MET A 85 -10.21 -17.53 10.28
N ASN A 86 -9.38 -17.20 11.29
CA ASN A 86 -7.96 -16.87 11.09
C ASN A 86 -7.21 -18.04 10.42
N GLY A 87 -7.49 -19.27 10.82
CA GLY A 87 -6.95 -20.48 10.18
C GLY A 87 -7.38 -20.61 8.73
N HIS A 88 -8.67 -20.45 8.44
CA HIS A 88 -9.19 -20.48 7.07
C HIS A 88 -8.59 -19.37 6.20
N MET A 89 -8.44 -18.16 6.73
CA MET A 89 -7.80 -17.04 6.03
C MET A 89 -6.35 -17.34 5.67
N ARG A 90 -5.54 -17.82 6.62
CA ARG A 90 -4.14 -18.21 6.38
C ARG A 90 -4.02 -19.30 5.33
N ASN A 91 -4.86 -20.33 5.41
CA ASN A 91 -4.87 -21.42 4.43
C ASN A 91 -5.27 -20.94 3.03
N ALA A 92 -6.33 -20.12 2.90
CA ALA A 92 -6.78 -19.57 1.64
C ALA A 92 -5.72 -18.69 0.97
N LEU A 93 -5.00 -17.88 1.76
CA LEU A 93 -3.91 -17.02 1.32
C LEU A 93 -2.56 -17.75 1.16
N LYS A 94 -2.51 -19.07 1.45
CA LYS A 94 -1.29 -19.90 1.36
C LYS A 94 -0.14 -19.32 2.20
N ALA A 95 -0.43 -18.94 3.45
CA ALA A 95 0.49 -18.20 4.31
C ALA A 95 1.86 -18.87 4.49
N ASP A 96 1.95 -20.20 4.43
CA ASP A 96 3.21 -20.95 4.54
C ASP A 96 4.12 -20.77 3.32
N GLN A 97 3.56 -20.48 2.14
CA GLN A 97 4.26 -20.28 0.88
C GLN A 97 4.38 -18.80 0.49
N ALA A 98 3.39 -18.02 0.85
CA ALA A 98 3.26 -16.59 0.58
C ALA A 98 2.85 -15.86 1.86
N PRO A 99 3.79 -15.65 2.80
CA PRO A 99 3.49 -15.12 4.15
C PRO A 99 3.05 -13.66 4.18
N GLU A 100 3.09 -12.97 3.03
CA GLU A 100 2.83 -11.54 2.94
C GLU A 100 1.85 -11.19 1.82
N LEU A 101 0.97 -10.24 2.10
CA LEU A 101 0.30 -9.43 1.10
C LEU A 101 1.18 -8.23 0.81
N ARG A 102 1.36 -7.85 -0.46
CA ARG A 102 2.24 -6.75 -0.82
C ARG A 102 1.64 -5.90 -1.94
N PHE A 103 1.74 -4.60 -1.78
CA PHE A 103 1.46 -3.64 -2.85
C PHE A 103 2.72 -2.83 -3.13
N ARG A 104 3.09 -2.72 -4.40
CA ARG A 104 4.18 -1.86 -4.88
C ARG A 104 3.62 -0.92 -5.93
N ALA A 105 3.61 0.35 -5.62
CA ALA A 105 3.22 1.38 -6.58
C ALA A 105 4.35 1.62 -7.59
N SER A 106 4.00 1.63 -8.85
CA SER A 106 4.84 2.09 -9.97
C SER A 106 4.54 3.52 -10.37
N SER A 107 3.37 4.04 -9.98
CA SER A 107 2.95 5.41 -10.20
C SER A 107 1.98 5.83 -9.10
N VAL A 108 2.16 7.04 -8.58
CA VAL A 108 1.24 7.66 -7.62
C VAL A 108 0.93 9.07 -8.11
N LYS A 109 -0.33 9.33 -8.38
CA LYS A 109 -0.83 10.63 -8.80
C LYS A 109 -1.71 11.20 -7.70
N VAL A 110 -1.32 12.32 -7.13
CA VAL A 110 -2.12 13.09 -6.19
C VAL A 110 -2.76 14.26 -6.92
N THR A 111 -4.05 14.47 -6.69
CA THR A 111 -4.80 15.63 -7.19
C THR A 111 -5.36 16.37 -5.99
N PRO A 112 -4.72 17.48 -5.56
CA PRO A 112 -5.20 18.27 -4.43
C PRO A 112 -6.60 18.85 -4.70
N THR A 113 -7.46 18.82 -3.70
CA THR A 113 -8.77 19.49 -3.68
C THR A 113 -8.75 20.69 -2.72
N SER A 114 -7.79 20.71 -1.79
CA SER A 114 -7.46 21.82 -0.89
C SER A 114 -5.98 21.77 -0.52
N ALA A 115 -5.52 22.66 0.36
CA ALA A 115 -4.15 22.63 0.89
C ALA A 115 -3.83 21.32 1.62
N ASP A 116 -4.81 20.74 2.32
CA ASP A 116 -4.64 19.59 3.20
C ASP A 116 -5.42 18.33 2.78
N ALA A 117 -6.11 18.35 1.64
CA ALA A 117 -6.89 17.20 1.16
C ALA A 117 -6.81 17.04 -0.36
N GLY A 118 -6.97 15.79 -0.81
CA GLY A 118 -6.97 15.46 -2.23
C GLY A 118 -7.42 14.04 -2.51
N SER A 119 -7.46 13.70 -3.78
CA SER A 119 -7.59 12.33 -4.25
C SER A 119 -6.22 11.76 -4.62
N VAL A 120 -6.10 10.44 -4.53
CA VAL A 120 -4.90 9.71 -4.95
C VAL A 120 -5.29 8.55 -5.86
N GLU A 121 -4.57 8.42 -6.97
CA GLU A 121 -4.58 7.25 -7.83
C GLU A 121 -3.21 6.57 -7.76
N MET A 122 -3.19 5.30 -7.42
CA MET A 122 -1.98 4.49 -7.33
C MET A 122 -2.07 3.35 -8.33
N GLN A 123 -1.15 3.29 -9.27
CA GLN A 123 -0.98 2.17 -10.18
C GLN A 123 0.20 1.33 -9.69
N GLY A 124 0.08 0.01 -9.75
CA GLY A 124 1.14 -0.84 -9.24
C GLY A 124 0.80 -2.31 -9.31
N THR A 125 1.59 -3.11 -8.61
CA THR A 125 1.43 -4.56 -8.50
C THR A 125 0.94 -4.93 -7.11
N LEU A 126 -0.15 -5.68 -7.05
CA LEU A 126 -0.69 -6.28 -5.83
C LEU A 126 -0.36 -7.77 -5.84
N SER A 127 0.34 -8.23 -4.79
CA SER A 127 0.72 -9.61 -4.58
C SER A 127 -0.19 -10.24 -3.51
N ILE A 128 -0.92 -11.28 -3.88
CA ILE A 128 -1.79 -12.06 -2.98
C ILE A 128 -1.54 -13.54 -3.24
N ALA A 129 -1.35 -14.33 -2.20
CA ALA A 129 -1.13 -15.80 -2.28
C ALA A 129 -0.01 -16.20 -3.27
N GLY A 130 1.04 -15.37 -3.38
CA GLY A 130 2.17 -15.57 -4.28
C GLY A 130 1.89 -15.23 -5.75
N GLN A 131 0.74 -14.64 -6.07
CA GLN A 131 0.41 -14.19 -7.41
C GLN A 131 0.43 -12.66 -7.51
N ASP A 132 1.13 -12.16 -8.49
CA ASP A 132 1.26 -10.73 -8.79
C ASP A 132 0.26 -10.32 -9.88
N ARG A 133 -0.47 -9.23 -9.63
CA ARG A 133 -1.40 -8.65 -10.61
C ARG A 133 -1.26 -7.12 -10.66
N PRO A 134 -1.30 -6.52 -11.84
CA PRO A 134 -1.38 -5.07 -11.97
C PRO A 134 -2.75 -4.60 -11.48
N VAL A 135 -2.75 -3.52 -10.71
CA VAL A 135 -3.96 -2.91 -10.17
C VAL A 135 -3.86 -1.39 -10.19
N THR A 136 -5.03 -0.74 -10.29
CA THR A 136 -5.19 0.67 -9.98
C THR A 136 -6.03 0.77 -8.70
N ILE A 137 -5.55 1.53 -7.73
CA ILE A 137 -6.21 1.79 -6.46
C ILE A 137 -6.49 3.30 -6.38
N ASN A 138 -7.74 3.65 -6.15
CA ASN A 138 -8.16 5.03 -5.92
C ASN A 138 -8.45 5.24 -4.43
N GLY A 139 -8.15 6.43 -3.94
CA GLY A 139 -8.35 6.77 -2.55
C GLY A 139 -8.36 8.27 -2.31
N THR A 140 -8.35 8.62 -1.05
CA THR A 140 -8.19 9.99 -0.55
C THR A 140 -6.87 10.13 0.16
N VAL A 141 -6.29 11.32 0.08
CA VAL A 141 -5.12 11.72 0.83
C VAL A 141 -5.44 12.96 1.63
N ALA A 142 -5.00 12.99 2.87
CA ALA A 142 -5.12 14.16 3.75
C ALA A 142 -3.80 14.40 4.48
N ARG A 143 -3.51 15.67 4.75
CA ARG A 143 -2.46 16.10 5.67
C ARG A 143 -3.10 16.42 7.01
N GLU A 144 -2.78 15.64 8.02
CA GLU A 144 -3.31 15.76 9.37
C GLU A 144 -2.13 15.85 10.34
N GLU A 145 -2.01 16.94 11.10
CA GLU A 145 -0.96 17.13 12.12
C GLU A 145 0.48 16.87 11.62
N GLY A 146 0.79 17.28 10.40
CA GLY A 146 2.12 17.09 9.79
C GLY A 146 2.39 15.64 9.29
N GLN A 147 1.36 14.80 9.28
CA GLN A 147 1.38 13.44 8.75
C GLN A 147 0.55 13.37 7.47
N ILE A 148 0.87 12.40 6.62
CA ILE A 148 0.07 12.08 5.44
C ILE A 148 -0.80 10.88 5.75
N ARG A 149 -2.10 11.01 5.62
CA ARG A 149 -3.05 9.92 5.78
C ARG A 149 -3.66 9.54 4.43
N VAL A 150 -3.60 8.27 4.09
CA VAL A 150 -4.13 7.75 2.82
C VAL A 150 -5.16 6.67 3.11
N ARG A 151 -6.37 6.84 2.56
CA ARG A 151 -7.48 5.90 2.72
C ARG A 151 -7.99 5.47 1.36
N GLY A 152 -8.35 4.22 1.25
CA GLY A 152 -8.95 3.72 0.02
C GLY A 152 -9.41 2.28 0.14
N THR A 153 -10.02 1.81 -0.95
CA THR A 153 -10.47 0.43 -1.08
C THR A 153 -10.19 -0.11 -2.47
N LYS A 154 -10.02 -1.43 -2.56
CA LYS A 154 -9.90 -2.16 -3.83
C LYS A 154 -10.73 -3.43 -3.77
N ARG A 155 -11.69 -3.56 -4.69
CA ARG A 155 -12.38 -4.84 -4.91
C ARG A 155 -11.46 -5.78 -5.70
N VAL A 156 -11.42 -7.04 -5.27
CA VAL A 156 -10.63 -8.10 -5.89
C VAL A 156 -11.48 -9.34 -6.07
N THR A 157 -11.28 -10.04 -7.18
CA THR A 157 -11.85 -11.36 -7.41
C THR A 157 -10.83 -12.40 -6.98
N MET A 158 -11.08 -13.16 -5.93
CA MET A 158 -10.11 -14.07 -5.30
C MET A 158 -9.46 -15.02 -6.30
N THR A 159 -10.24 -15.53 -7.27
CA THR A 159 -9.74 -16.49 -8.27
C THR A 159 -8.70 -15.90 -9.23
N GLU A 160 -8.68 -14.59 -9.42
CA GLU A 160 -7.64 -13.92 -10.22
C GLU A 160 -6.25 -14.08 -9.58
N TRP A 161 -6.17 -14.22 -8.25
CA TRP A 161 -4.93 -14.50 -7.51
C TRP A 161 -4.78 -16.00 -7.16
N GLY A 162 -5.55 -16.88 -7.79
CA GLY A 162 -5.48 -18.33 -7.51
C GLY A 162 -5.93 -18.69 -6.08
N VAL A 163 -6.66 -17.79 -5.43
CA VAL A 163 -7.31 -18.04 -4.14
C VAL A 163 -8.67 -18.66 -4.39
N ARG A 164 -8.88 -19.87 -3.91
CA ARG A 164 -10.20 -20.54 -3.98
C ARG A 164 -11.04 -20.07 -2.80
N PRO A 165 -12.24 -19.48 -3.07
CA PRO A 165 -13.15 -19.11 -2.00
C PRO A 165 -13.49 -20.34 -1.14
N PRO A 166 -13.32 -20.28 0.20
CA PRO A 166 -13.62 -21.41 1.05
C PRO A 166 -15.07 -21.85 0.97
N SER A 167 -15.27 -23.16 0.96
CA SER A 167 -16.57 -23.80 1.09
C SER A 167 -16.54 -24.68 2.33
N LEU A 168 -17.42 -24.42 3.28
CA LEU A 168 -17.45 -25.07 4.58
C LEU A 168 -18.77 -25.85 4.76
N MET A 169 -18.81 -26.75 5.77
CA MET A 169 -20.01 -27.52 6.11
C MET A 169 -20.59 -28.28 4.89
N LEU A 170 -19.74 -29.03 4.19
CA LEU A 170 -20.10 -29.80 2.99
C LEU A 170 -20.77 -28.97 1.89
N GLY A 171 -20.40 -27.67 1.78
CA GLY A 171 -20.95 -26.77 0.78
C GLY A 171 -22.13 -25.91 1.21
N ALA A 172 -22.63 -26.09 2.44
CA ALA A 172 -23.72 -25.26 2.97
C ALA A 172 -23.32 -23.81 3.19
N MET A 173 -22.04 -23.56 3.55
CA MET A 173 -21.49 -22.21 3.69
C MET A 173 -20.44 -21.96 2.60
N LYS A 174 -20.71 -21.01 1.71
CA LYS A 174 -19.82 -20.62 0.61
C LYS A 174 -19.43 -19.17 0.77
N VAL A 175 -18.13 -18.89 0.71
CA VAL A 175 -17.59 -17.51 0.65
C VAL A 175 -17.77 -16.98 -0.76
N ALA A 176 -18.22 -15.74 -0.89
CA ALA A 176 -18.35 -15.08 -2.18
C ALA A 176 -16.96 -14.89 -2.82
N PRO A 177 -16.83 -14.96 -4.15
CA PRO A 177 -15.53 -14.87 -4.82
C PRO A 177 -14.93 -13.47 -4.82
N VAL A 178 -15.71 -12.46 -4.46
CA VAL A 178 -15.27 -11.05 -4.42
C VAL A 178 -15.04 -10.62 -2.98
N ALA A 179 -13.88 -10.02 -2.73
CA ALA A 179 -13.54 -9.37 -1.47
C ALA A 179 -13.17 -7.90 -1.71
N THR A 180 -13.23 -7.10 -0.66
CA THR A 180 -12.79 -5.70 -0.67
C THR A 180 -11.61 -5.56 0.28
N ILE A 181 -10.46 -5.18 -0.25
CA ILE A 181 -9.31 -4.76 0.55
C ILE A 181 -9.49 -3.27 0.85
N GLY A 182 -9.44 -2.90 2.12
CA GLY A 182 -9.46 -1.53 2.57
C GLY A 182 -8.18 -1.17 3.31
N PHE A 183 -7.83 0.10 3.34
CA PHE A 183 -6.68 0.61 4.08
C PHE A 183 -6.92 2.02 4.58
N ASP A 184 -6.35 2.30 5.72
CA ASP A 184 -6.24 3.62 6.35
C ASP A 184 -4.82 3.69 6.93
N VAL A 185 -3.92 4.32 6.19
CA VAL A 185 -2.50 4.32 6.52
C VAL A 185 -2.01 5.74 6.79
N VAL A 186 -1.15 5.85 7.78
CA VAL A 186 -0.52 7.11 8.21
C VAL A 186 0.97 7.03 7.90
N LEU A 187 1.50 8.05 7.24
CA LEU A 187 2.88 8.16 6.81
C LEU A 187 3.52 9.39 7.43
N LYS A 188 4.76 9.24 7.88
CA LYS A 188 5.56 10.32 8.47
C LYS A 188 7.01 10.18 8.04
N PRO A 189 7.80 11.29 7.91
CA PRO A 189 9.24 11.27 7.72
C PRO A 189 9.99 10.50 8.79
#